data_6dffa8b1f0129306ddd8c8b8dd48048d
#
_entry.id   6dffa8b1f0129306ddd8c8b8dd48048d
#
_cell.length_a   1.000
_cell.length_b   1.000
_cell.length_c   1.000
_cell.angle_alpha   90.00
_cell.angle_beta   90.00
_cell.angle_gamma   90.00
#
_symmetry.space_group_name_H-M   'P 1'
#
loop_
_entity.id
_entity.type
_entity.pdbx_description
1 polymer ?
#
loop_
_entity_poly.entity_id
_entity_poly.type
_entity_poly.pdbx_seq_one_letter_code
_entity_poly.pdbx_strand_id
1 'polypeptide(L)'
;MTNATSPSSTEETHVHTLVVGTGPAGILAAYHAASAGPVLMVDRFTLPRDKSCGGMIHPLSQDIFAEMGATMPPELLLEPEEVFFRYNDWDKKRSYDTKLGFLNVDRKPFDEWMLSLIADKADIWDACEYQGHEETPDGRLRVRLNARGQERAVTCDWLVGADGSRSRVRRALGLKPFDCYLTVQDYCLRTGPVDAVFDCFWAEEIPDLAIGYVIPKNERALVGLIYYPGTKRAHEQQDHALEMLRERLNIGESIKREAWSALKHRSVKDIVSGQGQVLLVGEAGGFLSPTSGEGISWALDSGRSAGRAIAAGGAGTSADTVEAVQAQHRRDTAHLRRMISWRLRIYPVMTSRWGKSLLGFTPKPLIEWITRRI
;
A
#
# COMPACT_ATOMS: atom_id res chain seq x y z
N MET A 1 22.72 -2.92 14.13
CA MET A 1 22.55 -4.20 13.40
C MET A 1 22.69 -5.32 14.42
N THR A 2 21.60 -5.76 14.99
CA THR A 2 21.58 -6.91 15.88
C THR A 2 21.44 -8.18 15.05
N ASN A 3 22.48 -9.01 15.05
CA ASN A 3 22.47 -10.34 14.49
C ASN A 3 21.44 -11.19 15.25
N ALA A 4 20.28 -11.41 14.69
CA ALA A 4 19.37 -12.43 15.15
C ALA A 4 19.99 -13.79 14.81
N THR A 5 20.56 -14.46 15.79
CA THR A 5 20.99 -15.86 15.73
C THR A 5 19.77 -16.74 15.46
N SER A 6 19.75 -17.41 14.31
CA SER A 6 18.75 -18.42 13.99
C SER A 6 18.75 -19.52 15.06
N PRO A 7 17.61 -19.84 15.71
CA PRO A 7 17.56 -20.93 16.67
C PRO A 7 17.81 -22.27 15.99
N SER A 8 18.44 -23.20 16.74
CA SER A 8 18.73 -24.56 16.32
C SER A 8 17.45 -25.38 16.07
N SER A 9 17.50 -26.34 15.21
CA SER A 9 16.47 -27.05 14.45
C SER A 9 15.49 -27.97 15.20
N THR A 10 15.12 -27.77 16.45
CA THR A 10 14.23 -28.73 17.16
C THR A 10 13.10 -28.15 18.02
N GLU A 11 13.04 -26.85 18.28
CA GLU A 11 11.88 -26.25 18.97
C GLU A 11 11.07 -25.41 17.98
N GLU A 12 9.79 -25.71 17.86
CA GLU A 12 8.86 -24.93 17.06
C GLU A 12 8.61 -23.59 17.77
N THR A 13 9.07 -22.50 17.17
CA THR A 13 8.93 -21.15 17.72
C THR A 13 7.46 -20.79 17.81
N HIS A 14 6.99 -20.38 19.00
CA HIS A 14 5.66 -19.83 19.20
C HIS A 14 5.72 -18.30 19.36
N VAL A 15 4.82 -17.61 18.70
CA VAL A 15 4.60 -16.16 18.86
C VAL A 15 3.12 -15.88 19.03
N HIS A 16 2.78 -14.78 19.72
CA HIS A 16 1.38 -14.39 19.83
C HIS A 16 0.83 -13.94 18.48
N THR A 17 1.58 -13.14 17.73
CA THR A 17 1.15 -12.63 16.42
C THR A 17 2.23 -12.83 15.37
N LEU A 18 1.87 -13.45 14.25
CA LEU A 18 2.71 -13.50 13.06
C LEU A 18 2.15 -12.56 11.99
N VAL A 19 2.99 -11.65 11.49
CA VAL A 19 2.63 -10.68 10.44
C VAL A 19 3.38 -11.02 9.16
N VAL A 20 2.64 -11.25 8.07
CA VAL A 20 3.23 -11.53 6.75
C VAL A 20 3.25 -10.25 5.92
N GLY A 21 4.43 -9.69 5.73
CA GLY A 21 4.70 -8.44 5.03
C GLY A 21 5.09 -7.28 5.94
N THR A 22 6.21 -6.62 5.62
CA THR A 22 6.78 -5.48 6.36
C THR A 22 6.46 -4.12 5.71
N GLY A 23 5.38 -4.03 4.96
CA GLY A 23 4.88 -2.75 4.46
C GLY A 23 4.11 -1.96 5.53
N PRO A 24 3.64 -0.74 5.22
CA PRO A 24 2.95 0.14 6.18
C PRO A 24 1.84 -0.54 6.99
N ALA A 25 1.04 -1.40 6.36
CA ALA A 25 -0.03 -2.13 7.05
C ALA A 25 0.50 -3.12 8.09
N GLY A 26 1.55 -3.89 7.72
CA GLY A 26 2.15 -4.88 8.61
C GLY A 26 2.84 -4.24 9.79
N ILE A 27 3.57 -3.14 9.57
CA ILE A 27 4.27 -2.39 10.62
C ILE A 27 3.27 -1.88 11.65
N LEU A 28 2.17 -1.26 11.23
CA LEU A 28 1.15 -0.77 12.18
C LEU A 28 0.42 -1.91 12.90
N ALA A 29 0.16 -3.03 12.23
CA ALA A 29 -0.40 -4.21 12.88
C ALA A 29 0.55 -4.75 13.95
N ALA A 30 1.84 -4.91 13.64
CA ALA A 30 2.87 -5.36 14.57
C ALA A 30 3.02 -4.40 15.76
N TYR A 31 3.13 -3.09 15.50
CA TYR A 31 3.28 -2.06 16.52
C TYR A 31 2.22 -2.17 17.62
N HIS A 32 0.95 -2.29 17.20
CA HIS A 32 -0.14 -2.34 18.17
C HIS A 32 -0.35 -3.74 18.77
N ALA A 33 -0.13 -4.81 18.02
CA ALA A 33 -0.27 -6.18 18.52
C ALA A 33 0.78 -6.54 19.57
N ALA A 34 1.96 -5.89 19.54
CA ALA A 34 3.07 -6.15 20.48
C ALA A 34 2.71 -5.94 21.96
N SER A 35 1.66 -5.20 22.27
CA SER A 35 1.18 -5.05 23.64
C SER A 35 0.47 -6.29 24.20
N ALA A 36 0.07 -7.25 23.33
CA ALA A 36 -0.58 -8.50 23.75
C ALA A 36 0.40 -9.68 23.87
N GLY A 37 1.56 -9.60 23.23
CA GLY A 37 2.56 -10.66 23.28
C GLY A 37 3.61 -10.56 22.17
N PRO A 38 4.51 -11.55 22.07
CA PRO A 38 5.59 -11.56 21.09
C PRO A 38 5.07 -11.49 19.65
N VAL A 39 5.68 -10.65 18.83
CA VAL A 39 5.37 -10.49 17.41
C VAL A 39 6.54 -10.90 16.55
N LEU A 40 6.25 -11.71 15.53
CA LEU A 40 7.18 -12.00 14.43
C LEU A 40 6.63 -11.42 13.13
N MET A 41 7.46 -10.66 12.43
CA MET A 41 7.19 -10.24 11.06
C MET A 41 8.04 -11.02 10.07
N VAL A 42 7.46 -11.39 8.93
CA VAL A 42 8.21 -12.04 7.85
C VAL A 42 8.01 -11.26 6.55
N ASP A 43 9.07 -11.12 5.76
CA ASP A 43 8.99 -10.57 4.40
C ASP A 43 9.77 -11.44 3.42
N ARG A 44 9.20 -11.69 2.26
CA ARG A 44 9.83 -12.50 1.21
C ARG A 44 11.07 -11.86 0.59
N PHE A 45 11.21 -10.56 0.72
CA PHE A 45 12.37 -9.80 0.23
C PHE A 45 13.40 -9.61 1.31
N THR A 46 14.66 -9.45 0.90
CA THR A 46 15.69 -8.89 1.76
C THR A 46 15.39 -7.41 2.02
N LEU A 47 15.51 -7.00 3.27
CA LEU A 47 15.24 -5.63 3.69
C LEU A 47 16.55 -4.82 3.78
N PRO A 48 16.52 -3.52 3.50
CA PRO A 48 15.41 -2.72 2.98
C PRO A 48 15.19 -2.98 1.47
N ARG A 49 13.92 -3.03 1.07
CA ARG A 49 13.54 -3.31 -0.32
C ARG A 49 13.05 -2.09 -1.07
N ASP A 50 13.26 -2.09 -2.37
CA ASP A 50 12.57 -1.16 -3.26
C ASP A 50 11.09 -1.56 -3.43
N LYS A 51 10.23 -0.57 -3.54
CA LYS A 51 8.82 -0.74 -3.92
C LYS A 51 8.38 0.42 -4.79
N SER A 52 7.95 0.14 -6.01
CA SER A 52 7.35 1.15 -6.89
C SER A 52 6.15 1.80 -6.24
N CYS A 53 6.21 3.10 -6.04
CA CYS A 53 5.18 3.94 -5.45
C CYS A 53 5.54 5.41 -5.68
N GLY A 54 4.55 6.29 -5.80
CA GLY A 54 4.77 7.73 -5.84
C GLY A 54 5.49 8.29 -4.61
N GLY A 55 5.42 7.62 -3.46
CA GLY A 55 6.01 8.12 -2.22
C GLY A 55 5.32 9.38 -1.71
N MET A 56 4.01 9.49 -1.95
CA MET A 56 3.18 10.61 -1.52
C MET A 56 2.54 10.27 -0.18
N ILE A 57 2.90 11.00 0.87
CA ILE A 57 2.39 10.76 2.22
C ILE A 57 1.23 11.71 2.48
N HIS A 58 0.04 11.14 2.50
CA HIS A 58 -1.19 11.86 2.74
C HIS A 58 -1.23 12.43 4.18
N PRO A 59 -1.87 13.59 4.43
CA PRO A 59 -2.04 14.15 5.79
C PRO A 59 -2.56 13.14 6.82
N LEU A 60 -3.53 12.29 6.45
CA LEU A 60 -4.04 11.22 7.34
C LEU A 60 -2.95 10.24 7.82
N SER A 61 -1.90 10.01 7.04
CA SER A 61 -0.76 9.20 7.47
C SER A 61 0.03 9.90 8.57
N GLN A 62 0.19 11.21 8.46
CA GLN A 62 0.88 12.02 9.45
C GLN A 62 0.13 12.03 10.79
N ASP A 63 -1.21 12.11 10.73
CA ASP A 63 -2.05 12.02 11.93
C ASP A 63 -1.86 10.67 12.65
N ILE A 64 -1.78 9.57 11.88
CA ILE A 64 -1.54 8.23 12.44
C ILE A 64 -0.16 8.14 13.10
N PHE A 65 0.88 8.71 12.49
CA PHE A 65 2.21 8.76 13.10
C PHE A 65 2.23 9.62 14.36
N ALA A 66 1.56 10.76 14.35
CA ALA A 66 1.43 11.61 15.53
C ALA A 66 0.75 10.90 16.71
N GLU A 67 -0.29 10.08 16.46
CA GLU A 67 -0.93 9.23 17.49
C GLU A 67 0.05 8.20 18.10
N MET A 68 1.08 7.78 17.34
CA MET A 68 2.14 6.88 17.82
C MET A 68 3.26 7.63 18.56
N GLY A 69 3.19 8.96 18.65
CA GLY A 69 4.30 9.80 19.12
C GLY A 69 5.49 9.85 18.16
N ALA A 70 5.29 9.46 16.90
CA ALA A 70 6.32 9.45 15.87
C ALA A 70 6.19 10.67 14.96
N THR A 71 7.32 11.30 14.66
CA THR A 71 7.41 12.37 13.68
C THR A 71 8.35 11.93 12.58
N MET A 72 7.93 12.08 11.34
CA MET A 72 8.77 11.75 10.20
C MET A 72 9.99 12.69 10.16
N PRO A 73 11.22 12.14 10.11
CA PRO A 73 12.43 12.94 10.05
C PRO A 73 12.47 13.84 8.81
N PRO A 74 12.84 15.12 8.94
CA PRO A 74 12.92 16.04 7.79
C PRO A 74 13.85 15.56 6.67
N GLU A 75 14.90 14.82 7.01
CA GLU A 75 15.86 14.24 6.06
C GLU A 75 15.27 13.19 5.11
N LEU A 76 14.06 12.70 5.38
CA LEU A 76 13.31 11.83 4.48
C LEU A 76 12.56 12.60 3.39
N LEU A 77 12.37 13.91 3.58
CA LEU A 77 11.65 14.76 2.64
C LEU A 77 12.54 15.08 1.42
N LEU A 78 11.94 15.02 0.25
CA LEU A 78 12.58 15.35 -1.01
C LEU A 78 12.09 16.71 -1.51
N GLU A 79 12.93 17.44 -2.23
CA GLU A 79 12.53 18.69 -2.85
C GLU A 79 11.67 18.48 -4.12
N PRO A 80 10.50 19.14 -4.16
CA PRO A 80 9.86 19.93 -3.10
C PRO A 80 9.31 19.05 -1.98
N GLU A 81 9.43 19.48 -0.71
CA GLU A 81 9.01 18.70 0.46
C GLU A 81 7.52 18.41 0.47
N GLU A 82 6.73 19.35 -0.03
CA GLU A 82 5.29 19.21 -0.22
C GLU A 82 4.92 19.38 -1.69
N VAL A 83 4.07 18.53 -2.19
CA VAL A 83 3.51 18.60 -3.53
C VAL A 83 1.99 18.61 -3.47
N PHE A 84 1.38 19.44 -4.34
CA PHE A 84 -0.06 19.56 -4.42
C PHE A 84 -0.61 18.73 -5.56
N PHE A 85 -1.75 18.09 -5.35
CA PHE A 85 -2.35 17.24 -6.35
C PHE A 85 -2.91 18.09 -7.50
N ARG A 86 -2.44 17.81 -8.73
CA ARG A 86 -2.93 18.37 -9.99
C ARG A 86 -3.52 17.26 -10.85
N TYR A 87 -4.59 17.57 -11.50
CA TYR A 87 -5.25 16.64 -12.41
C TYR A 87 -5.31 17.22 -13.82
N ASN A 88 -4.79 16.53 -14.81
CA ASN A 88 -4.75 16.94 -16.21
C ASN A 88 -5.53 16.00 -17.12
N ASP A 89 -6.41 16.54 -17.91
CA ASP A 89 -6.99 15.91 -19.08
C ASP A 89 -6.26 16.47 -20.32
N TRP A 90 -5.25 15.77 -20.80
CA TRP A 90 -4.44 16.24 -21.93
C TRP A 90 -5.20 16.26 -23.24
N ASP A 91 -6.16 15.35 -23.42
CA ASP A 91 -6.99 15.30 -24.62
C ASP A 91 -7.85 16.56 -24.75
N LYS A 92 -8.30 17.09 -23.63
CA LYS A 92 -9.15 18.32 -23.58
C LYS A 92 -8.39 19.57 -23.20
N LYS A 93 -7.08 19.48 -22.96
CA LYS A 93 -6.20 20.60 -22.54
C LYS A 93 -6.74 21.30 -21.29
N ARG A 94 -7.15 20.53 -20.27
CA ARG A 94 -7.71 21.04 -19.02
C ARG A 94 -6.87 20.59 -17.83
N SER A 95 -6.66 21.50 -16.89
CA SER A 95 -5.94 21.25 -15.65
C SER A 95 -6.75 21.70 -14.44
N TYR A 96 -6.66 20.94 -13.36
CA TYR A 96 -7.35 21.19 -12.10
C TYR A 96 -6.39 21.04 -10.95
N ASP A 97 -6.01 22.16 -10.31
CA ASP A 97 -5.21 22.16 -9.11
C ASP A 97 -6.08 22.00 -7.88
N THR A 98 -5.60 21.22 -6.92
CA THR A 98 -6.24 21.06 -5.61
C THR A 98 -5.36 21.66 -4.52
N LYS A 99 -5.96 21.87 -3.34
CA LYS A 99 -5.21 22.26 -2.13
C LYS A 99 -4.77 21.08 -1.27
N LEU A 100 -4.89 19.85 -1.80
CA LEU A 100 -4.48 18.66 -1.10
C LEU A 100 -2.96 18.51 -1.29
N GLY A 101 -2.22 18.76 -0.22
CA GLY A 101 -0.76 18.61 -0.15
C GLY A 101 -0.37 17.24 0.36
N PHE A 102 0.74 16.73 -0.13
CA PHE A 102 1.35 15.48 0.27
C PHE A 102 2.82 15.71 0.59
N LEU A 103 3.33 15.11 1.64
CA LEU A 103 4.78 15.07 1.85
C LEU A 103 5.42 14.13 0.84
N ASN A 104 6.56 14.52 0.33
CA ASN A 104 7.26 13.89 -0.77
C ASN A 104 8.46 13.09 -0.27
N VAL A 105 8.42 11.77 -0.42
CA VAL A 105 9.48 10.87 0.06
C VAL A 105 9.86 9.81 -0.98
N ASP A 106 11.06 9.25 -0.86
CA ASP A 106 11.38 7.96 -1.49
C ASP A 106 10.95 6.81 -0.57
N ARG A 107 10.40 5.75 -1.16
CA ARG A 107 9.80 4.64 -0.41
C ARG A 107 10.79 3.84 0.40
N LYS A 108 12.01 3.61 -0.12
CA LYS A 108 12.99 2.79 0.60
C LYS A 108 13.42 3.42 1.93
N PRO A 109 13.90 4.69 2.00
CA PRO A 109 14.19 5.35 3.27
C PRO A 109 12.98 5.49 4.18
N PHE A 110 11.79 5.77 3.61
CA PHE A 110 10.55 5.85 4.37
C PHE A 110 10.17 4.49 5.02
N ASP A 111 10.26 3.39 4.26
CA ASP A 111 9.96 2.05 4.78
C ASP A 111 11.00 1.63 5.85
N GLU A 112 12.28 2.01 5.71
CA GLU A 112 13.34 1.81 6.73
C GLU A 112 13.02 2.58 8.02
N TRP A 113 12.62 3.84 7.91
CA TRP A 113 12.19 4.61 9.08
C TRP A 113 10.98 3.97 9.76
N MET A 114 9.98 3.53 9.00
CA MET A 114 8.84 2.83 9.58
C MET A 114 9.25 1.53 10.31
N LEU A 115 10.20 0.76 9.77
CA LEU A 115 10.74 -0.42 10.44
C LEU A 115 11.44 -0.06 11.75
N SER A 116 12.11 1.08 11.83
CA SER A 116 12.74 1.54 13.08
C SER A 116 11.75 1.78 14.22
N LEU A 117 10.47 2.13 13.89
CA LEU A 117 9.42 2.34 14.90
C LEU A 117 8.98 1.07 15.64
N ILE A 118 9.37 -0.09 15.12
CA ILE A 118 9.01 -1.40 15.70
C ILE A 118 10.23 -2.25 16.08
N ALA A 119 11.43 -1.68 16.02
CA ALA A 119 12.68 -2.43 16.23
C ALA A 119 12.78 -3.07 17.61
N ASP A 120 12.13 -2.50 18.62
CA ASP A 120 12.02 -2.97 20.01
C ASP A 120 10.73 -3.77 20.29
N LYS A 121 9.85 -3.96 19.28
CA LYS A 121 8.51 -4.50 19.46
C LYS A 121 8.26 -5.82 18.73
N ALA A 122 9.03 -6.10 17.69
CA ALA A 122 8.82 -7.28 16.85
C ALA A 122 10.14 -7.81 16.30
N ASP A 123 10.26 -9.13 16.27
CA ASP A 123 11.31 -9.80 15.51
C ASP A 123 10.99 -9.74 14.02
N ILE A 124 12.02 -9.60 13.19
CA ILE A 124 11.85 -9.51 11.73
C ILE A 124 12.71 -10.56 11.04
N TRP A 125 12.10 -11.45 10.26
CA TRP A 125 12.78 -12.38 9.37
C TRP A 125 12.59 -11.92 7.93
N ASP A 126 13.63 -11.39 7.33
CA ASP A 126 13.68 -11.03 5.92
C ASP A 126 14.03 -12.24 5.04
N ALA A 127 13.86 -12.11 3.72
CA ALA A 127 14.04 -13.20 2.76
C ALA A 127 13.32 -14.49 3.24
N CYS A 128 12.16 -14.30 3.88
CA CYS A 128 11.34 -15.33 4.48
C CYS A 128 9.92 -15.29 3.91
N GLU A 129 9.58 -16.32 3.14
CA GLU A 129 8.33 -16.36 2.39
C GLU A 129 7.28 -17.23 3.07
N TYR A 130 6.08 -16.70 3.28
CA TYR A 130 4.91 -17.45 3.71
C TYR A 130 4.49 -18.47 2.66
N GLN A 131 4.28 -19.74 3.08
CA GLN A 131 3.89 -20.86 2.21
C GLN A 131 2.45 -21.34 2.47
N GLY A 132 1.95 -21.16 3.69
CA GLY A 132 0.62 -21.61 4.07
C GLY A 132 0.47 -21.72 5.57
N HIS A 133 -0.73 -22.00 6.05
CA HIS A 133 -1.02 -22.27 7.47
C HIS A 133 -2.10 -23.32 7.60
N GLU A 134 -2.14 -23.94 8.77
CA GLU A 134 -3.15 -24.90 9.19
C GLU A 134 -3.48 -24.69 10.67
N GLU A 135 -4.69 -25.06 11.06
CA GLU A 135 -5.09 -25.03 12.47
C GLU A 135 -4.54 -26.26 13.18
N THR A 136 -3.98 -26.07 14.36
CA THR A 136 -3.46 -27.14 15.22
C THR A 136 -4.56 -27.66 16.16
N PRO A 137 -4.44 -28.89 16.71
CA PRO A 137 -5.42 -29.45 17.63
C PRO A 137 -5.68 -28.63 18.89
N ASP A 138 -4.72 -27.79 19.30
CA ASP A 138 -4.82 -26.87 20.45
C ASP A 138 -5.42 -25.51 20.06
N GLY A 139 -5.93 -25.37 18.82
CA GLY A 139 -6.62 -24.17 18.36
C GLY A 139 -5.71 -22.99 17.98
N ARG A 140 -4.43 -23.25 17.74
CA ARG A 140 -3.46 -22.27 17.20
C ARG A 140 -3.32 -22.40 15.69
N LEU A 141 -2.56 -21.50 15.09
CA LEU A 141 -2.18 -21.59 13.69
C LEU A 141 -0.72 -22.02 13.58
N ARG A 142 -0.48 -23.08 12.81
CA ARG A 142 0.87 -23.49 12.39
C ARG A 142 1.16 -22.93 11.01
N VAL A 143 2.14 -22.02 10.94
CA VAL A 143 2.50 -21.30 9.70
C VAL A 143 3.76 -21.90 9.13
N ARG A 144 3.71 -22.31 7.86
CA ARG A 144 4.86 -22.79 7.10
C ARG A 144 5.51 -21.62 6.38
N LEU A 145 6.84 -21.52 6.53
CA LEU A 145 7.68 -20.47 5.98
C LEU A 145 8.82 -21.08 5.18
N ASN A 146 9.31 -20.35 4.18
CA ASN A 146 10.58 -20.64 3.51
C ASN A 146 11.54 -19.48 3.79
N ALA A 147 12.50 -19.70 4.67
CA ALA A 147 13.51 -18.73 5.03
C ALA A 147 14.80 -19.03 4.25
N ARG A 148 15.11 -18.25 3.24
CA ARG A 148 16.33 -18.41 2.42
C ARG A 148 16.51 -19.83 1.85
N GLY A 149 15.43 -20.45 1.40
CA GLY A 149 15.44 -21.82 0.87
C GLY A 149 15.29 -22.92 1.92
N GLN A 150 15.23 -22.58 3.22
CA GLN A 150 15.02 -23.53 4.30
C GLN A 150 13.57 -23.48 4.80
N GLU A 151 12.95 -24.64 4.89
CA GLU A 151 11.63 -24.74 5.50
C GLU A 151 11.70 -24.47 7.00
N ARG A 152 10.76 -23.68 7.49
CA ARG A 152 10.55 -23.34 8.88
C ARG A 152 9.07 -23.42 9.22
N ALA A 153 8.76 -23.74 10.46
CA ALA A 153 7.40 -23.66 11.00
C ALA A 153 7.43 -22.77 12.26
N VAL A 154 6.35 -21.98 12.37
CA VAL A 154 6.10 -21.11 13.53
C VAL A 154 4.64 -21.31 13.92
N THR A 155 4.36 -21.48 15.21
CA THR A 155 2.98 -21.44 15.70
C THR A 155 2.63 -20.03 16.17
N CYS A 156 1.40 -19.62 15.95
CA CYS A 156 0.93 -18.33 16.42
C CYS A 156 -0.56 -18.40 16.81
N ASP A 157 -0.97 -17.45 17.66
CA ASP A 157 -2.37 -17.27 18.02
C ASP A 157 -3.10 -16.45 16.94
N TRP A 158 -2.42 -15.44 16.36
CA TRP A 158 -2.98 -14.57 15.32
C TRP A 158 -2.05 -14.50 14.11
N LEU A 159 -2.65 -14.56 12.92
CA LEU A 159 -1.95 -14.34 11.65
C LEU A 159 -2.48 -13.07 10.98
N VAL A 160 -1.59 -12.14 10.63
CA VAL A 160 -1.95 -10.93 9.89
C VAL A 160 -1.37 -11.00 8.48
N GLY A 161 -2.24 -11.05 7.47
CA GLY A 161 -1.85 -10.95 6.06
C GLY A 161 -1.72 -9.49 5.64
N ALA A 162 -0.48 -9.01 5.49
CA ALA A 162 -0.09 -7.68 5.05
C ALA A 162 0.77 -7.73 3.77
N ASP A 163 0.67 -8.81 3.00
CA ASP A 163 1.53 -9.21 1.89
C ASP A 163 1.07 -8.65 0.52
N GLY A 164 0.25 -7.59 0.55
CA GLY A 164 -0.06 -6.74 -0.60
C GLY A 164 -1.03 -7.34 -1.61
N SER A 165 -1.10 -6.74 -2.81
CA SER A 165 -2.08 -7.06 -3.85
C SER A 165 -2.07 -8.51 -4.33
N ARG A 166 -0.94 -9.19 -4.23
CA ARG A 166 -0.77 -10.61 -4.60
C ARG A 166 -0.74 -11.53 -3.38
N SER A 167 -1.40 -11.15 -2.31
CA SER A 167 -1.42 -11.85 -1.02
C SER A 167 -1.57 -13.37 -1.16
N ARG A 168 -0.63 -14.08 -0.56
CA ARG A 168 -0.70 -15.54 -0.37
C ARG A 168 -1.58 -15.90 0.82
N VAL A 169 -1.56 -15.08 1.88
CA VAL A 169 -2.44 -15.28 3.04
C VAL A 169 -3.89 -15.22 2.61
N ARG A 170 -4.27 -14.20 1.81
CA ARG A 170 -5.61 -14.13 1.22
C ARG A 170 -5.99 -15.38 0.43
N ARG A 171 -5.08 -15.92 -0.39
CA ARG A 171 -5.33 -17.13 -1.18
C ARG A 171 -5.49 -18.36 -0.31
N ALA A 172 -4.73 -18.46 0.77
CA ALA A 172 -4.83 -19.56 1.74
C ALA A 172 -6.20 -19.60 2.44
N LEU A 173 -6.88 -18.46 2.56
CA LEU A 173 -8.27 -18.38 3.02
C LEU A 173 -9.31 -18.74 1.94
N GLY A 174 -8.90 -19.24 0.78
CA GLY A 174 -9.82 -19.58 -0.32
C GLY A 174 -10.42 -18.37 -1.04
N LEU A 175 -9.94 -17.15 -0.73
CA LEU A 175 -10.43 -15.93 -1.35
C LEU A 175 -9.83 -15.75 -2.76
N LYS A 176 -10.64 -15.22 -3.68
CA LYS A 176 -10.19 -14.95 -5.04
C LYS A 176 -9.04 -13.94 -5.05
N PRO A 177 -7.99 -14.17 -5.88
CA PRO A 177 -6.97 -13.16 -6.12
C PRO A 177 -7.60 -11.90 -6.71
N PHE A 178 -6.97 -10.75 -6.46
CA PHE A 178 -7.36 -9.51 -7.14
C PHE A 178 -6.92 -9.52 -8.59
N ASP A 179 -7.68 -8.83 -9.44
CA ASP A 179 -7.10 -8.29 -10.66
C ASP A 179 -6.10 -7.21 -10.27
N CYS A 180 -5.04 -7.06 -11.06
CA CYS A 180 -4.02 -6.08 -10.76
C CYS A 180 -3.76 -5.19 -11.96
N TYR A 181 -3.67 -3.89 -11.70
CA TYR A 181 -2.99 -2.96 -12.61
C TYR A 181 -1.51 -3.29 -12.67
N LEU A 182 -0.89 -3.04 -13.80
CA LEU A 182 0.57 -2.99 -13.93
C LEU A 182 1.01 -1.53 -13.82
N THR A 183 1.84 -1.22 -12.86
CA THR A 183 2.48 0.10 -12.74
C THR A 183 3.92 -0.02 -13.23
N VAL A 184 4.29 0.81 -14.19
CA VAL A 184 5.68 0.98 -14.63
C VAL A 184 6.10 2.39 -14.24
N GLN A 185 7.25 2.51 -13.57
CA GLN A 185 7.80 3.78 -13.08
C GLN A 185 9.21 3.98 -13.59
N ASP A 186 9.50 5.18 -14.06
CA ASP A 186 10.83 5.64 -14.43
C ASP A 186 11.27 6.79 -13.55
N TYR A 187 12.48 6.71 -13.01
CA TYR A 187 13.17 7.86 -12.43
C TYR A 187 13.97 8.52 -13.53
N CYS A 188 13.53 9.72 -13.93
CA CYS A 188 14.15 10.51 -15.00
C CYS A 188 14.94 11.68 -14.41
N LEU A 189 16.05 12.06 -15.06
CA LEU A 189 16.73 13.31 -14.74
C LEU A 189 15.83 14.49 -15.13
N ARG A 190 15.86 15.56 -14.35
CA ARG A 190 15.20 16.82 -14.70
C ARG A 190 16.13 17.64 -15.60
N THR A 191 15.56 18.28 -16.62
CA THR A 191 16.28 19.18 -17.55
C THR A 191 15.97 20.65 -17.34
N GLY A 192 15.10 20.95 -16.36
CA GLY A 192 14.68 22.31 -16.03
C GLY A 192 13.80 22.34 -14.78
N PRO A 193 13.27 23.52 -14.42
CA PRO A 193 12.38 23.68 -13.29
C PRO A 193 11.08 22.89 -13.52
N VAL A 194 10.52 22.35 -12.44
CA VAL A 194 9.21 21.70 -12.43
C VAL A 194 8.37 22.29 -11.30
N ASP A 195 7.06 22.31 -11.51
CA ASP A 195 6.11 22.72 -10.48
C ASP A 195 6.15 21.76 -9.28
N ALA A 196 5.86 22.29 -8.09
CA ALA A 196 5.69 21.49 -6.87
C ALA A 196 4.33 20.77 -6.88
N VAL A 197 4.12 19.90 -7.86
CA VAL A 197 2.86 19.20 -8.05
C VAL A 197 3.04 17.70 -8.23
N PHE A 198 2.12 16.96 -7.67
CA PHE A 198 1.83 15.58 -8.03
C PHE A 198 0.87 15.66 -9.23
N ASP A 199 1.43 15.60 -10.41
CA ASP A 199 0.73 15.79 -11.67
C ASP A 199 0.17 14.46 -12.18
N CYS A 200 -1.14 14.27 -12.07
CA CYS A 200 -1.83 13.11 -12.61
C CYS A 200 -2.49 13.45 -13.93
N PHE A 201 -2.38 12.56 -14.93
CA PHE A 201 -2.92 12.83 -16.26
C PHE A 201 -3.58 11.64 -16.92
N TRP A 202 -4.52 11.94 -17.81
CA TRP A 202 -5.02 11.04 -18.82
C TRP A 202 -4.57 11.48 -20.20
N ALA A 203 -4.25 10.51 -21.06
CA ALA A 203 -3.89 10.71 -22.44
C ALA A 203 -4.41 9.53 -23.29
N GLU A 204 -5.36 9.76 -24.18
CA GLU A 204 -5.91 8.71 -25.05
C GLU A 204 -4.87 8.20 -26.06
N GLU A 205 -3.82 8.97 -26.33
CA GLU A 205 -2.70 8.59 -27.18
C GLU A 205 -1.80 7.49 -26.59
N ILE A 206 -1.91 7.21 -25.27
CA ILE A 206 -1.21 6.09 -24.62
C ILE A 206 -2.22 4.93 -24.45
N PRO A 207 -2.09 3.84 -25.23
CA PRO A 207 -3.02 2.73 -25.16
C PRO A 207 -3.02 2.05 -23.78
N ASP A 208 -4.18 1.55 -23.37
CA ASP A 208 -4.37 0.82 -22.11
C ASP A 208 -3.98 1.59 -20.84
N LEU A 209 -3.72 2.90 -20.94
CA LEU A 209 -3.41 3.75 -19.79
C LEU A 209 -4.66 3.94 -18.92
N ALA A 210 -4.57 3.54 -17.67
CA ALA A 210 -5.57 3.87 -16.66
C ALA A 210 -5.36 5.28 -16.14
N ILE A 211 -4.12 5.63 -15.77
CA ILE A 211 -3.68 6.96 -15.34
C ILE A 211 -2.15 7.06 -15.41
N GLY A 212 -1.64 8.21 -15.79
CA GLY A 212 -0.23 8.57 -15.67
C GLY A 212 0.00 9.59 -14.56
N TYR A 213 1.22 9.68 -14.06
CA TYR A 213 1.61 10.71 -13.11
C TYR A 213 3.09 11.08 -13.23
N VAL A 214 3.37 12.33 -12.86
CA VAL A 214 4.74 12.85 -12.74
C VAL A 214 4.88 13.53 -11.38
N ILE A 215 5.97 13.21 -10.68
CA ILE A 215 6.24 13.74 -9.34
C ILE A 215 7.71 14.21 -9.31
N PRO A 216 7.98 15.48 -8.95
CA PRO A 216 9.34 15.94 -8.73
C PRO A 216 9.97 15.27 -7.51
N LYS A 217 11.25 14.88 -7.61
CA LYS A 217 12.02 14.18 -6.56
C LYS A 217 13.47 14.65 -6.56
N ASN A 218 13.74 15.77 -5.91
CA ASN A 218 15.06 16.45 -5.99
C ASN A 218 15.43 16.75 -7.46
N GLU A 219 16.60 16.32 -7.91
CA GLU A 219 17.08 16.46 -9.29
C GLU A 219 16.42 15.48 -10.29
N ARG A 220 15.44 14.68 -9.83
CA ARG A 220 14.74 13.69 -10.65
C ARG A 220 13.26 14.03 -10.76
N ALA A 221 12.62 13.43 -11.75
CA ALA A 221 11.18 13.30 -11.84
C ALA A 221 10.81 11.81 -11.86
N LEU A 222 9.87 11.42 -11.03
CA LEU A 222 9.28 10.08 -11.07
C LEU A 222 8.10 10.11 -12.04
N VAL A 223 8.21 9.34 -13.13
CA VAL A 223 7.16 9.16 -14.12
C VAL A 223 6.55 7.79 -13.95
N GLY A 224 5.29 7.72 -13.59
CA GLY A 224 4.58 6.45 -13.41
C GLY A 224 3.38 6.35 -14.36
N LEU A 225 3.27 5.21 -15.04
CA LEU A 225 2.10 4.87 -15.84
C LEU A 225 1.45 3.62 -15.28
N ILE A 226 0.15 3.69 -15.10
CA ILE A 226 -0.67 2.60 -14.57
C ILE A 226 -1.50 2.06 -15.72
N TYR A 227 -1.26 0.81 -16.08
CA TYR A 227 -1.91 0.12 -17.20
C TYR A 227 -3.00 -0.83 -16.71
N TYR A 228 -4.05 -0.99 -17.51
CA TYR A 228 -5.09 -1.96 -17.23
C TYR A 228 -4.57 -3.41 -17.21
N PRO A 229 -5.23 -4.32 -16.46
CA PRO A 229 -4.86 -5.73 -16.46
C PRO A 229 -4.87 -6.33 -17.86
N GLY A 230 -3.81 -7.08 -18.17
CA GLY A 230 -3.65 -7.76 -19.47
C GLY A 230 -2.96 -6.93 -20.55
N THR A 231 -2.55 -5.69 -20.26
CA THR A 231 -1.76 -4.88 -21.18
C THR A 231 -0.52 -5.62 -21.62
N LYS A 232 -0.39 -5.74 -22.92
CA LYS A 232 0.82 -6.25 -23.60
C LYS A 232 1.70 -5.07 -23.97
N ARG A 233 3.02 -5.25 -23.99
CA ARG A 233 3.99 -4.22 -24.40
C ARG A 233 3.99 -2.95 -23.50
N ALA A 234 3.68 -3.07 -22.22
CA ALA A 234 3.67 -1.93 -21.31
C ALA A 234 5.02 -1.17 -21.28
N HIS A 235 6.15 -1.88 -21.44
CA HIS A 235 7.47 -1.23 -21.51
C HIS A 235 7.66 -0.38 -22.77
N GLU A 236 7.19 -0.86 -23.94
CA GLU A 236 7.25 -0.10 -25.19
C GLU A 236 6.33 1.13 -25.12
N GLN A 237 5.14 0.98 -24.53
CA GLN A 237 4.23 2.10 -24.30
C GLN A 237 4.83 3.11 -23.32
N GLN A 238 5.55 2.65 -22.30
CA GLN A 238 6.28 3.50 -21.36
C GLN A 238 7.36 4.32 -22.06
N ASP A 239 8.13 3.71 -22.98
CA ASP A 239 9.17 4.42 -23.74
C ASP A 239 8.55 5.51 -24.62
N HIS A 240 7.48 5.20 -25.34
CA HIS A 240 6.76 6.17 -26.15
C HIS A 240 6.18 7.33 -25.29
N ALA A 241 5.60 7.02 -24.14
CA ALA A 241 5.09 8.03 -23.22
C ALA A 241 6.21 8.93 -22.67
N LEU A 242 7.38 8.37 -22.37
CA LEU A 242 8.52 9.17 -21.95
C LEU A 242 8.99 10.16 -23.02
N GLU A 243 8.99 9.75 -24.30
CA GLU A 243 9.30 10.66 -25.41
C GLU A 243 8.34 11.83 -25.46
N MET A 244 7.03 11.57 -25.39
CA MET A 244 6.01 12.62 -25.33
C MET A 244 6.17 13.53 -24.11
N LEU A 245 6.52 12.97 -22.94
CA LEU A 245 6.70 13.72 -21.71
C LEU A 245 7.94 14.61 -21.75
N ARG A 246 9.02 14.18 -22.41
CA ARG A 246 10.23 14.98 -22.59
C ARG A 246 9.94 16.31 -23.27
N GLU A 247 9.10 16.30 -24.30
CA GLU A 247 8.70 17.51 -25.04
C GLU A 247 7.81 18.45 -24.21
N ARG A 248 7.05 17.90 -23.26
CA ARG A 248 6.04 18.64 -22.47
C ARG A 248 6.51 19.08 -21.10
N LEU A 249 7.39 18.33 -20.44
CA LEU A 249 7.66 18.45 -19.01
C LEU A 249 9.17 18.30 -18.74
N ASN A 250 10.05 19.13 -19.05
CA ASN A 250 11.46 19.20 -18.63
C ASN A 250 12.07 17.88 -18.07
N ILE A 251 11.79 16.74 -18.74
CA ILE A 251 12.20 15.40 -18.32
C ILE A 251 13.28 14.91 -19.28
N GLY A 252 14.41 14.45 -18.74
CA GLY A 252 15.52 13.87 -19.48
C GLY A 252 15.48 12.34 -19.54
N GLU A 253 16.66 11.74 -19.51
CA GLU A 253 16.81 10.28 -19.60
C GLU A 253 16.30 9.56 -18.34
N SER A 254 15.75 8.36 -18.54
CA SER A 254 15.44 7.44 -17.46
C SER A 254 16.73 6.79 -16.94
N ILE A 255 16.97 6.90 -15.64
CA ILE A 255 18.12 6.33 -14.95
C ILE A 255 17.78 5.05 -14.19
N LYS A 256 16.50 4.78 -13.94
CA LYS A 256 16.01 3.57 -13.26
C LYS A 256 14.56 3.32 -13.66
N ARG A 257 14.24 2.07 -13.99
CA ARG A 257 12.87 1.60 -14.24
C ARG A 257 12.48 0.50 -13.27
N GLU A 258 11.27 0.60 -12.76
CA GLU A 258 10.65 -0.39 -11.89
C GLU A 258 9.26 -0.75 -12.38
N ALA A 259 8.84 -2.00 -12.14
CA ALA A 259 7.48 -2.43 -12.41
C ALA A 259 6.89 -3.13 -11.18
N TRP A 260 5.64 -2.84 -10.89
CA TRP A 260 4.91 -3.41 -9.76
C TRP A 260 3.44 -3.64 -10.10
N SER A 261 2.73 -4.31 -9.22
CA SER A 261 1.28 -4.51 -9.34
C SER A 261 0.54 -3.79 -8.22
N ALA A 262 -0.52 -3.08 -8.58
CA ALA A 262 -1.48 -2.51 -7.63
C ALA A 262 -2.83 -3.22 -7.80
N LEU A 263 -3.55 -3.43 -6.71
CA LEU A 263 -4.83 -4.12 -6.79
C LEU A 263 -5.86 -3.32 -7.62
N LYS A 264 -6.71 -4.05 -8.34
CA LYS A 264 -7.90 -3.52 -9.00
C LYS A 264 -9.14 -4.19 -8.43
N HIS A 265 -10.02 -3.41 -7.83
CA HIS A 265 -11.30 -3.93 -7.33
C HIS A 265 -12.24 -4.28 -8.49
N ARG A 266 -12.90 -5.42 -8.39
CA ARG A 266 -14.06 -5.78 -9.24
C ARG A 266 -15.35 -5.34 -8.59
N SER A 267 -15.40 -5.41 -7.26
CA SER A 267 -16.56 -5.00 -6.47
C SER A 267 -16.18 -4.79 -4.99
N VAL A 268 -17.13 -4.24 -4.23
CA VAL A 268 -16.99 -4.11 -2.76
C VAL A 268 -16.87 -5.47 -2.02
N LYS A 269 -17.26 -6.56 -2.68
CA LYS A 269 -17.13 -7.93 -2.14
C LYS A 269 -15.68 -8.40 -2.07
N ASP A 270 -14.79 -7.74 -2.80
CA ASP A 270 -13.35 -8.03 -2.75
C ASP A 270 -12.70 -7.59 -1.44
N ILE A 271 -13.36 -6.69 -0.68
CA ILE A 271 -12.84 -6.20 0.61
C ILE A 271 -13.20 -7.20 1.69
N VAL A 272 -12.18 -7.86 2.24
CA VAL A 272 -12.30 -8.85 3.30
C VAL A 272 -11.28 -8.53 4.39
N SER A 273 -11.77 -8.34 5.61
CA SER A 273 -10.93 -8.02 6.78
C SER A 273 -10.29 -9.24 7.44
N GLY A 274 -10.69 -10.46 7.06
CA GLY A 274 -10.14 -11.70 7.59
C GLY A 274 -11.19 -12.79 7.83
N GLN A 275 -10.72 -13.91 8.39
CA GLN A 275 -11.56 -15.06 8.77
C GLN A 275 -10.86 -15.84 9.90
N GLY A 276 -11.61 -16.23 10.94
CA GLY A 276 -11.04 -16.92 12.10
C GLY A 276 -9.91 -16.08 12.74
N GLN A 277 -8.80 -16.72 13.06
CA GLN A 277 -7.61 -16.08 13.64
C GLN A 277 -6.74 -15.35 12.60
N VAL A 278 -7.19 -15.25 11.35
CA VAL A 278 -6.45 -14.56 10.27
C VAL A 278 -7.10 -13.22 9.96
N LEU A 279 -6.35 -12.12 10.12
CA LEU A 279 -6.75 -10.77 9.73
C LEU A 279 -6.05 -10.37 8.43
N LEU A 280 -6.75 -9.60 7.57
CA LEU A 280 -6.19 -9.07 6.33
C LEU A 280 -6.17 -7.54 6.39
N VAL A 281 -5.03 -6.94 6.05
CA VAL A 281 -4.80 -5.49 6.10
C VAL A 281 -4.18 -4.97 4.81
N GLY A 282 -4.23 -3.66 4.59
CA GLY A 282 -3.70 -3.05 3.38
C GLY A 282 -4.31 -3.65 2.11
N GLU A 283 -3.53 -3.75 1.06
CA GLU A 283 -3.99 -4.31 -0.22
C GLU A 283 -4.39 -5.80 -0.10
N ALA A 284 -3.87 -6.58 0.86
CA ALA A 284 -4.29 -7.96 1.07
C ALA A 284 -5.76 -8.05 1.50
N GLY A 285 -6.23 -7.08 2.30
CA GLY A 285 -7.64 -6.93 2.68
C GLY A 285 -8.50 -6.22 1.64
N GLY A 286 -7.89 -5.63 0.60
CA GLY A 286 -8.58 -4.82 -0.40
C GLY A 286 -8.66 -3.34 -0.03
N PHE A 287 -7.85 -2.86 0.90
CA PHE A 287 -7.85 -1.46 1.34
C PHE A 287 -6.91 -0.62 0.47
N LEU A 288 -7.43 -0.17 -0.66
CA LEU A 288 -6.80 0.75 -1.61
C LEU A 288 -7.89 1.62 -2.25
N SER A 289 -7.62 2.88 -2.47
CA SER A 289 -8.54 3.77 -3.19
C SER A 289 -8.67 3.36 -4.65
N PRO A 290 -9.88 3.02 -5.15
CA PRO A 290 -10.05 2.62 -6.54
C PRO A 290 -9.96 3.79 -7.52
N THR A 291 -10.00 5.04 -7.06
CA THR A 291 -9.99 6.24 -7.90
C THR A 291 -8.65 6.95 -7.95
N SER A 292 -7.93 7.00 -6.85
CA SER A 292 -6.63 7.71 -6.75
C SER A 292 -5.43 6.77 -6.65
N GLY A 293 -5.64 5.48 -6.39
CA GLY A 293 -4.55 4.54 -6.08
C GLY A 293 -3.86 4.83 -4.74
N GLU A 294 -4.42 5.75 -3.93
CA GLU A 294 -3.92 6.04 -2.59
C GLU A 294 -4.07 4.80 -1.72
N GLY A 295 -2.99 4.38 -1.08
CA GLY A 295 -2.95 3.14 -0.34
C GLY A 295 -2.15 3.19 0.96
N ILE A 296 -1.25 4.17 1.15
CA ILE A 296 -0.39 4.21 2.34
C ILE A 296 -1.23 4.49 3.58
N SER A 297 -2.06 5.55 3.59
CA SER A 297 -2.88 5.87 4.76
C SER A 297 -3.91 4.78 5.07
N TRP A 298 -4.46 4.13 4.05
CA TRP A 298 -5.41 3.03 4.23
C TRP A 298 -4.75 1.74 4.72
N ALA A 299 -3.50 1.53 4.30
CA ALA A 299 -2.68 0.44 4.82
C ALA A 299 -2.36 0.66 6.31
N LEU A 300 -1.92 1.87 6.67
CA LEU A 300 -1.66 2.26 8.06
C LEU A 300 -2.91 2.09 8.93
N ASP A 301 -4.04 2.63 8.48
CA ASP A 301 -5.30 2.60 9.23
C ASP A 301 -5.84 1.18 9.43
N SER A 302 -5.86 0.36 8.38
CA SER A 302 -6.28 -1.05 8.50
C SER A 302 -5.31 -1.88 9.35
N GLY A 303 -4.00 -1.63 9.25
CA GLY A 303 -2.98 -2.26 10.10
C GLY A 303 -3.16 -1.89 11.57
N ARG A 304 -3.32 -0.58 11.86
CA ARG A 304 -3.63 -0.05 13.20
C ARG A 304 -4.86 -0.73 13.78
N SER A 305 -5.92 -0.83 12.98
CA SER A 305 -7.17 -1.49 13.40
C SER A 305 -6.97 -2.96 13.77
N ALA A 306 -6.26 -3.72 12.93
CA ALA A 306 -6.00 -5.14 13.21
C ALA A 306 -5.15 -5.32 14.47
N GLY A 307 -4.05 -4.56 14.60
CA GLY A 307 -3.19 -4.64 15.78
C GLY A 307 -3.91 -4.27 17.07
N ARG A 308 -4.71 -3.20 17.06
CA ARG A 308 -5.53 -2.81 18.22
C ARG A 308 -6.60 -3.85 18.58
N ALA A 309 -7.24 -4.46 17.58
CA ALA A 309 -8.22 -5.50 17.81
C ALA A 309 -7.57 -6.74 18.46
N ILE A 310 -6.40 -7.17 17.99
CA ILE A 310 -5.61 -8.26 18.59
C ILE A 310 -5.21 -7.89 20.02
N ALA A 311 -4.69 -6.70 20.23
CA ALA A 311 -4.30 -6.22 21.57
C ALA A 311 -5.47 -6.23 22.56
N ALA A 312 -6.64 -5.82 22.13
CA ALA A 312 -7.86 -5.83 22.95
C ALA A 312 -8.37 -7.26 23.26
N GLY A 313 -8.13 -8.24 22.36
CA GLY A 313 -8.46 -9.64 22.57
C GLY A 313 -7.57 -10.34 23.58
N GLY A 314 -6.39 -9.78 23.87
CA GLY A 314 -5.42 -10.36 24.80
C GLY A 314 -4.85 -11.72 24.32
N ALA A 315 -4.41 -12.53 25.26
CA ALA A 315 -3.71 -13.80 24.96
C ALA A 315 -4.66 -14.98 24.60
N GLY A 316 -5.96 -14.73 24.40
CA GLY A 316 -6.93 -15.81 24.17
C GLY A 316 -7.28 -16.01 22.71
N THR A 317 -7.53 -17.28 22.34
CA THR A 317 -8.05 -17.69 21.02
C THR A 317 -9.38 -18.45 21.12
N SER A 318 -10.15 -18.23 22.20
CA SER A 318 -11.49 -18.77 22.30
C SER A 318 -12.37 -18.28 21.12
N ALA A 319 -13.39 -19.03 20.77
CA ALA A 319 -14.31 -18.67 19.69
C ALA A 319 -14.90 -17.26 19.90
N ASP A 320 -15.26 -16.91 21.12
CA ASP A 320 -15.79 -15.58 21.47
C ASP A 320 -14.74 -14.48 21.27
N THR A 321 -13.48 -14.74 21.66
CA THR A 321 -12.38 -13.79 21.46
C THR A 321 -12.12 -13.59 19.96
N VAL A 322 -12.07 -14.68 19.19
CA VAL A 322 -11.86 -14.62 17.74
C VAL A 322 -12.98 -13.81 17.06
N GLU A 323 -14.24 -14.06 17.44
CA GLU A 323 -15.37 -13.29 16.90
C GLU A 323 -15.29 -11.81 17.30
N ALA A 324 -14.94 -11.50 18.56
CA ALA A 324 -14.81 -10.12 19.05
C ALA A 324 -13.72 -9.35 18.31
N VAL A 325 -12.54 -9.94 18.10
CA VAL A 325 -11.41 -9.36 17.36
C VAL A 325 -11.78 -9.11 15.89
N GLN A 326 -12.39 -10.10 15.24
CA GLN A 326 -12.88 -9.97 13.86
C GLN A 326 -13.95 -8.88 13.74
N ALA A 327 -14.89 -8.84 14.68
CA ALA A 327 -15.95 -7.83 14.70
C ALA A 327 -15.39 -6.43 14.93
N GLN A 328 -14.39 -6.28 15.82
CA GLN A 328 -13.73 -5.00 16.07
C GLN A 328 -13.01 -4.52 14.81
N HIS A 329 -12.15 -5.35 14.20
CA HIS A 329 -11.45 -5.00 12.97
C HIS A 329 -12.41 -4.63 11.82
N ARG A 330 -13.52 -5.36 11.67
CA ARG A 330 -14.58 -5.03 10.68
C ARG A 330 -15.24 -3.68 10.98
N ARG A 331 -15.52 -3.36 12.24
CA ARG A 331 -16.12 -2.08 12.62
C ARG A 331 -15.18 -0.92 12.34
N ASP A 332 -13.92 -1.04 12.75
CA ASP A 332 -12.93 0.02 12.64
C ASP A 332 -12.59 0.33 11.17
N THR A 333 -12.60 -0.70 10.30
CA THR A 333 -12.36 -0.53 8.85
C THR A 333 -13.63 -0.27 8.04
N ALA A 334 -14.80 -0.17 8.68
CA ALA A 334 -16.08 0.02 7.97
C ALA A 334 -16.14 1.33 7.17
N HIS A 335 -15.46 2.38 7.64
CA HIS A 335 -15.39 3.66 6.92
C HIS A 335 -14.61 3.51 5.60
N LEU A 336 -13.47 2.79 5.58
CA LEU A 336 -12.71 2.49 4.35
C LEU A 336 -13.57 1.72 3.35
N ARG A 337 -14.27 0.69 3.83
CA ARG A 337 -15.19 -0.09 2.98
C ARG A 337 -16.30 0.77 2.39
N ARG A 338 -16.88 1.71 3.17
CA ARG A 338 -17.89 2.66 2.68
C ARG A 338 -17.31 3.58 1.61
N MET A 339 -16.10 4.12 1.84
CA MET A 339 -15.41 4.98 0.87
C MET A 339 -15.12 4.22 -0.44
N ILE A 340 -14.59 2.99 -0.36
CA ILE A 340 -14.35 2.17 -1.56
C ILE A 340 -15.66 1.90 -2.29
N SER A 341 -16.72 1.52 -1.57
CA SER A 341 -18.03 1.25 -2.17
C SER A 341 -18.57 2.45 -2.94
N TRP A 342 -18.47 3.65 -2.36
CA TRP A 342 -18.90 4.89 -3.01
C TRP A 342 -18.04 5.19 -4.25
N ARG A 343 -16.72 5.09 -4.13
CA ARG A 343 -15.78 5.35 -5.24
C ARG A 343 -15.97 4.37 -6.40
N LEU A 344 -16.21 3.10 -6.12
CA LEU A 344 -16.50 2.10 -7.16
C LEU A 344 -17.79 2.42 -7.95
N ARG A 345 -18.76 3.07 -7.31
CA ARG A 345 -20.00 3.51 -7.99
C ARG A 345 -19.77 4.71 -8.90
N ILE A 346 -18.92 5.64 -8.48
CA ILE A 346 -18.66 6.87 -9.26
C ILE A 346 -17.56 6.69 -10.31
N TYR A 347 -16.63 5.75 -10.09
CA TYR A 347 -15.48 5.53 -10.97
C TYR A 347 -15.84 5.37 -12.46
N PRO A 348 -16.84 4.54 -12.84
CA PRO A 348 -17.24 4.41 -14.24
C PRO A 348 -17.77 5.72 -14.84
N VAL A 349 -18.42 6.54 -14.02
CA VAL A 349 -18.91 7.86 -14.45
C VAL A 349 -17.73 8.81 -14.64
N MET A 350 -16.82 8.88 -13.68
CA MET A 350 -15.63 9.76 -13.73
C MET A 350 -14.72 9.44 -14.93
N THR A 351 -14.55 8.17 -15.26
CA THR A 351 -13.69 7.73 -16.36
C THR A 351 -14.37 7.73 -17.71
N SER A 352 -15.70 7.88 -17.77
CA SER A 352 -16.43 8.00 -19.03
C SER A 352 -16.14 9.33 -19.73
N ARG A 353 -16.26 9.35 -21.07
CA ARG A 353 -16.15 10.60 -21.86
C ARG A 353 -17.11 11.71 -21.36
N TRP A 354 -18.30 11.34 -20.95
CA TRP A 354 -19.31 12.25 -20.38
C TRP A 354 -18.90 12.75 -18.99
N GLY A 355 -18.45 11.86 -18.12
CA GLY A 355 -18.02 12.23 -16.76
C GLY A 355 -16.81 13.14 -16.76
N LYS A 356 -15.81 12.87 -17.61
CA LYS A 356 -14.67 13.78 -17.84
C LYS A 356 -15.12 15.16 -18.34
N SER A 357 -16.16 15.23 -19.17
CA SER A 357 -16.76 16.50 -19.62
C SER A 357 -17.48 17.22 -18.49
N LEU A 358 -18.24 16.50 -17.66
CA LEU A 358 -18.94 17.09 -16.51
C LEU A 358 -17.98 17.61 -15.44
N LEU A 359 -16.87 16.94 -15.19
CA LEU A 359 -15.82 17.45 -14.29
C LEU A 359 -15.33 18.84 -14.72
N GLY A 360 -15.30 19.12 -16.03
CA GLY A 360 -14.94 20.43 -16.56
C GLY A 360 -15.92 21.57 -16.28
N PHE A 361 -17.16 21.24 -15.91
CA PHE A 361 -18.19 22.21 -15.50
C PHE A 361 -18.43 22.21 -13.98
N THR A 362 -17.72 21.33 -13.25
CA THR A 362 -17.89 21.20 -11.80
C THR A 362 -17.23 22.40 -11.10
N PRO A 363 -17.95 23.14 -10.24
CA PRO A 363 -17.38 24.25 -9.49
C PRO A 363 -16.17 23.81 -8.66
N LYS A 364 -15.10 24.64 -8.65
CA LYS A 364 -13.88 24.37 -7.87
C LYS A 364 -14.13 23.91 -6.43
N PRO A 365 -15.06 24.53 -5.64
CA PRO A 365 -15.33 24.09 -4.27
C PRO A 365 -15.85 22.64 -4.18
N LEU A 366 -16.60 22.19 -5.18
CA LEU A 366 -17.10 20.82 -5.22
C LEU A 366 -16.00 19.82 -5.59
N ILE A 367 -15.09 20.21 -6.50
CA ILE A 367 -13.90 19.41 -6.81
C ILE A 367 -13.03 19.29 -5.57
N GLU A 368 -12.76 20.38 -4.85
CA GLU A 368 -12.01 20.38 -3.59
C GLU A 368 -12.69 19.52 -2.51
N TRP A 369 -14.02 19.56 -2.42
CA TRP A 369 -14.78 18.73 -1.48
C TRP A 369 -14.67 17.24 -1.85
N ILE A 370 -14.75 16.91 -3.13
CA ILE A 370 -14.57 15.54 -3.64
C ILE A 370 -13.14 15.08 -3.36
N THR A 371 -12.13 15.89 -3.69
CA THR A 371 -10.71 15.52 -3.57
C THR A 371 -10.26 15.39 -2.10
N ARG A 372 -10.78 16.18 -1.18
CA ARG A 372 -10.52 16.02 0.26
C ARG A 372 -11.07 14.70 0.83
N ARG A 373 -11.98 14.07 0.14
CA ARG A 373 -12.60 12.77 0.49
C ARG A 373 -12.14 11.63 -0.41
N ILE A 374 -11.32 11.95 -1.39
CA ILE A 374 -10.62 11.03 -2.28
C ILE A 374 -9.30 10.59 -1.66
#